data_8d91550dfbd0b0fed56a814d93430bcb
#
_entry.id   8d91550dfbd0b0fed56a814d93430bcb
#
_cell.length_a   1.000
_cell.length_b   1.000
_cell.length_c   1.000
_cell.angle_alpha   90.00
_cell.angle_beta   90.00
_cell.angle_gamma   90.00
#
_symmetry.space_group_name_H-M   'P 1'
#
loop_
_entity.id
_entity.type
_entity.pdbx_description
1 polymer ?
#
loop_
_entity_poly.entity_id
_entity_poly.type
_entity_poly.pdbx_seq_one_letter_code
_entity_poly.pdbx_strand_id
1 'polypeptide(L)'
;MFRVRHFALNKLIKSCLFVTIFCLYIFGCNDRNYXNLVKEEVVVXDKXADLKKAGKKITEGKVDDAMGIFTAVLKEDEXNVDANAGXASIYLSTNQFPEAIXHANVALEKAXXDYQAVFNSRVSXRHLHLILAQAYFYSGDFNKSNDQIRQIVNRNVDLPPDALAKELQRLAR
;
A
#
# COMPACT_ATOMS: atom_id res chain seq x y z
N MET A 1 10.14 46.95 1.78
CA MET A 1 8.70 47.20 1.63
C MET A 1 7.89 45.91 1.87
N PHE A 2 8.19 45.16 2.97
CA PHE A 2 7.59 43.82 3.25
C PHE A 2 7.26 43.61 4.74
N ARG A 3 6.84 44.64 5.46
CA ARG A 3 6.58 44.52 6.91
C ARG A 3 5.09 44.74 7.35
N VAL A 4 4.17 44.91 6.40
CA VAL A 4 2.77 45.25 6.73
C VAL A 4 1.82 44.04 6.64
N ARG A 5 2.19 42.96 5.99
CA ARG A 5 1.27 41.83 5.78
C ARG A 5 1.14 40.86 6.97
N HIS A 6 2.15 40.77 7.83
CA HIS A 6 2.08 39.86 8.99
C HIS A 6 1.18 40.33 10.12
N PHE A 7 0.98 41.63 10.23
CA PHE A 7 0.16 42.21 11.32
C PHE A 7 -1.36 42.03 11.10
N ALA A 8 -1.80 42.04 9.85
CA ALA A 8 -3.22 41.89 9.50
C ALA A 8 -3.67 40.41 9.64
N LEU A 9 -2.79 39.45 9.26
CA LEU A 9 -3.10 38.03 9.35
C LEU A 9 -3.27 37.56 10.80
N ASN A 10 -2.43 38.05 11.70
CA ASN A 10 -2.49 37.71 13.13
C ASN A 10 -3.77 38.28 13.81
N LYS A 11 -4.28 39.39 13.31
CA LYS A 11 -5.52 40.00 13.83
C LYS A 11 -6.78 39.22 13.37
N LEU A 12 -6.75 38.70 12.13
CA LEU A 12 -7.83 37.86 11.60
C LEU A 12 -7.90 36.51 12.32
N ILE A 13 -6.74 35.87 12.56
CA ILE A 13 -6.65 34.58 13.25
C ILE A 13 -7.16 34.71 14.69
N LYS A 14 -6.80 35.79 15.38
CA LYS A 14 -7.28 36.06 16.75
C LYS A 14 -8.78 36.35 16.78
N SER A 15 -9.33 37.00 15.76
CA SER A 15 -10.78 37.29 15.67
C SER A 15 -11.58 36.01 15.41
N CYS A 16 -11.09 35.11 14.55
CA CYS A 16 -11.72 33.79 14.30
C CYS A 16 -11.69 32.89 15.54
N LEU A 17 -10.59 32.93 16.30
CA LEU A 17 -10.49 32.13 17.54
C LEU A 17 -11.51 32.62 18.59
N PHE A 18 -11.72 33.92 18.68
CA PHE A 18 -12.69 34.48 19.64
C PHE A 18 -14.14 34.15 19.29
N VAL A 19 -14.48 34.13 17.99
CA VAL A 19 -15.82 33.76 17.51
C VAL A 19 -16.11 32.30 17.76
N THR A 20 -15.12 31.41 17.54
CA THR A 20 -15.32 29.99 17.79
C THR A 20 -15.44 29.64 19.26
N ILE A 21 -14.66 30.30 20.14
CA ILE A 21 -14.76 30.14 21.59
C ILE A 21 -16.11 30.67 22.10
N PHE A 22 -16.60 31.78 21.53
CA PHE A 22 -17.88 32.39 21.90
C PHE A 22 -19.07 31.52 21.47
N CYS A 23 -19.01 30.87 20.31
CA CYS A 23 -20.03 29.91 19.87
C CYS A 23 -20.12 28.69 20.77
N LEU A 24 -18.97 28.21 21.26
CA LEU A 24 -18.89 27.05 22.18
C LEU A 24 -19.53 27.38 23.56
N TYR A 25 -19.48 28.62 23.97
CA TYR A 25 -20.06 29.03 25.25
C TYR A 25 -21.60 29.18 25.23
N ILE A 26 -22.18 29.45 24.06
CA ILE A 26 -23.64 29.67 23.94
C ILE A 26 -24.39 28.37 23.62
N PHE A 27 -23.76 27.40 22.90
CA PHE A 27 -24.45 26.18 22.44
C PHE A 27 -24.26 24.96 23.31
N GLY A 28 -23.52 25.03 24.42
CA GLY A 28 -23.43 23.96 25.41
C GLY A 28 -22.97 22.60 24.83
N CYS A 29 -22.10 22.65 23.84
CA CYS A 29 -21.54 21.41 23.28
C CYS A 29 -20.61 20.73 24.28
N ASN A 30 -20.98 19.54 24.64
CA ASN A 30 -20.31 18.67 25.61
C ASN A 30 -18.88 18.37 25.15
N ASP A 31 -17.89 18.77 25.93
CA ASP A 31 -16.44 18.65 25.65
C ASP A 31 -15.98 17.22 25.34
N ARG A 32 -16.80 16.23 25.68
CA ARG A 32 -16.47 14.81 25.45
C ARG A 32 -16.47 14.41 23.97
N ASN A 33 -17.19 15.15 23.12
CA ASN A 33 -17.27 14.78 21.70
C ASN A 33 -16.14 15.39 20.87
N TYR A 34 -15.56 16.49 21.33
CA TYR A 34 -14.47 17.16 20.65
C TYR A 34 -13.15 16.37 20.70
N UNK A 35 -13.15 15.82 21.55
CA UNK A 35 -12.06 15.15 21.73
C UNK A 35 -11.95 13.96 20.97
N ASN A 36 -12.92 13.43 20.87
CA ASN A 36 -12.96 12.24 20.02
C ASN A 36 -12.76 12.61 18.53
N LEU A 37 -13.32 13.71 18.10
CA LEU A 37 -13.15 14.22 16.73
C LEU A 37 -11.69 14.62 16.46
N VAL A 38 -10.99 15.21 17.42
CA VAL A 38 -9.59 15.60 17.30
C VAL A 38 -8.68 14.32 17.32
N LYS A 39 -9.07 13.30 18.08
CA LYS A 39 -8.36 12.04 18.10
C LYS A 39 -8.49 11.27 16.79
N GLU A 40 -9.64 11.35 16.14
CA GLU A 40 -9.87 10.69 14.85
C GLU A 40 -9.11 11.37 13.69
N GLU A 41 -8.93 12.71 13.78
CA GLU A 41 -8.19 13.50 12.77
C GLU A 41 -6.66 13.35 12.88
N VAL A 42 -6.14 12.93 14.05
CA VAL A 42 -4.69 12.73 14.30
C VAL A 42 -4.23 11.28 13.98
N VAL A 43 -5.17 10.37 13.71
CA VAL A 43 -4.84 9.00 13.31
C VAL A 43 -4.91 8.82 11.79
N VAL A 44 -4.54 9.88 11.03
CA VAL A 44 -4.15 9.64 9.65
C VAL A 44 -2.72 9.08 9.71
N UNK A 45 -2.64 7.84 9.92
CA UNK A 45 -1.54 7.30 9.99
C UNK A 45 -0.74 7.65 8.93
N ASP A 46 0.31 7.91 9.22
CA ASP A 46 1.32 8.10 8.19
C ASP A 46 1.49 6.79 7.44
N LYS A 47 0.64 6.56 6.53
CA LYS A 47 0.66 5.35 5.67
C LYS A 47 2.08 5.06 5.15
N UNK A 48 2.75 5.81 4.93
CA UNK A 48 4.00 5.67 4.52
C UNK A 48 4.86 5.15 5.54
N ALA A 49 4.77 5.67 6.81
CA ALA A 49 5.54 5.12 7.94
C ALA A 49 5.11 3.69 8.26
N ASP A 50 3.81 3.42 8.24
CA ASP A 50 3.29 2.07 8.48
C ASP A 50 3.77 1.08 7.41
N LEU A 51 3.77 1.45 6.14
CA LEU A 51 4.28 0.60 5.07
C LEU A 51 5.78 0.30 5.24
N LYS A 52 6.60 1.29 5.61
CA LYS A 52 8.02 1.07 5.94
C LYS A 52 8.18 0.14 7.15
N LYS A 53 7.34 0.31 8.16
CA LYS A 53 7.31 -0.56 9.34
C LYS A 53 6.97 -2.00 8.95
N ALA A 54 5.99 -2.20 8.05
CA ALA A 54 5.65 -3.53 7.52
C ALA A 54 6.86 -4.17 6.81
N GLY A 55 7.57 -3.40 5.98
CA GLY A 55 8.81 -3.87 5.32
C GLY A 55 9.87 -4.31 6.33
N LYS A 56 10.07 -3.55 7.40
CA LYS A 56 10.99 -3.91 8.49
C LYS A 56 10.54 -5.22 9.16
N LYS A 57 9.23 -5.38 9.42
CA LYS A 57 8.68 -6.62 10.02
C LYS A 57 8.96 -7.84 9.12
N ILE A 58 8.83 -7.70 7.80
CA ILE A 58 9.17 -8.77 6.85
C ILE A 58 10.66 -9.14 6.98
N THR A 59 11.57 -8.16 7.02
CA THR A 59 13.01 -8.43 7.14
C THR A 59 13.39 -9.06 8.49
N GLU A 60 12.61 -8.82 9.53
CA GLU A 60 12.75 -9.43 10.86
C GLU A 60 12.12 -10.83 10.94
N GLY A 61 11.48 -11.31 9.88
CA GLY A 61 10.76 -12.58 9.87
C GLY A 61 9.40 -12.55 10.60
N LYS A 62 8.92 -11.37 11.00
CA LYS A 62 7.66 -11.16 11.71
C LYS A 62 6.53 -10.96 10.70
N VAL A 63 6.22 -12.02 9.95
CA VAL A 63 5.30 -11.96 8.80
C VAL A 63 3.88 -11.60 9.26
N ASP A 64 3.42 -12.16 10.38
CA ASP A 64 2.07 -11.87 10.92
C ASP A 64 1.90 -10.39 11.31
N ASP A 65 2.94 -9.80 11.91
CA ASP A 65 2.95 -8.36 12.24
C ASP A 65 2.82 -7.52 10.95
N ALA A 66 3.58 -7.87 9.91
CA ALA A 66 3.54 -7.18 8.62
C ALA A 66 2.14 -7.33 7.97
N MET A 67 1.58 -8.54 8.00
CA MET A 67 0.23 -8.83 7.50
C MET A 67 -0.81 -7.92 8.18
N GLY A 68 -0.74 -7.79 9.52
CA GLY A 68 -1.61 -6.92 10.30
C GLY A 68 -1.55 -5.46 9.86
N ILE A 69 -0.33 -4.96 9.59
CA ILE A 69 -0.12 -3.57 9.15
C ILE A 69 -0.72 -3.37 7.73
N PHE A 70 -0.42 -4.25 6.77
CA PHE A 70 -0.98 -4.15 5.41
C PHE A 70 -2.51 -4.22 5.43
N THR A 71 -3.08 -5.11 6.25
CA THR A 71 -4.54 -5.24 6.41
C THR A 71 -5.15 -3.95 6.96
N ALA A 72 -4.49 -3.31 7.93
CA ALA A 72 -4.96 -2.03 8.49
C ALA A 72 -4.97 -0.94 7.41
N VAL A 73 -3.93 -0.86 6.58
CA VAL A 73 -3.86 0.09 5.45
C VAL A 73 -5.00 -0.20 4.45
N LEU A 74 -5.26 -1.47 4.13
CA LEU A 74 -6.32 -1.85 3.17
C LEU A 74 -7.74 -1.57 3.70
N LYS A 75 -7.96 -1.57 5.01
CA LYS A 75 -9.25 -1.17 5.60
C LYS A 75 -9.59 0.31 5.32
N GLU A 76 -8.56 1.15 5.22
CA GLU A 76 -8.72 2.58 4.93
C GLU A 76 -8.70 2.87 3.42
N ASP A 77 -7.97 2.06 2.64
CA ASP A 77 -7.72 2.28 1.22
C ASP A 77 -7.53 0.93 0.52
N GLU A 78 -8.60 0.32 0.14
CA GLU A 78 -8.63 -0.98 -0.55
C GLU A 78 -7.81 -1.00 -1.84
N UNK A 79 -7.44 -0.01 -2.47
CA UNK A 79 -6.77 0.12 -3.61
C UNK A 79 -5.39 0.45 -3.46
N ASN A 80 -4.94 0.48 -2.17
CA ASN A 80 -3.54 0.85 -1.89
C ASN A 80 -2.58 -0.13 -2.54
N VAL A 81 -1.73 0.39 -3.41
CA VAL A 81 -0.81 -0.44 -4.23
C VAL A 81 0.21 -1.17 -3.36
N ASP A 82 0.84 -0.44 -2.42
CA ASP A 82 1.87 -1.00 -1.54
C ASP A 82 1.32 -2.10 -0.64
N ALA A 83 0.17 -1.86 -0.03
CA ALA A 83 -0.44 -2.84 0.88
C ALA A 83 -0.88 -4.09 0.11
N ASN A 84 -1.47 -3.94 -1.07
CA ASN A 84 -1.80 -5.07 -1.94
C ASN A 84 -0.55 -5.82 -2.40
N ALA A 85 0.52 -5.13 -2.81
CA ALA A 85 1.79 -5.74 -3.18
C ALA A 85 2.43 -6.51 -2.00
N GLY A 86 2.34 -5.95 -0.83
CA GLY A 86 2.77 -6.61 0.43
C GLY A 86 1.99 -7.90 0.69
N UNK A 87 0.67 -7.85 0.54
CA UNK A 87 -0.05 -8.79 0.69
C UNK A 87 0.11 -9.78 -0.22
N ALA A 88 0.26 -9.59 -1.47
CA ALA A 88 0.53 -10.57 -2.52
C ALA A 88 1.84 -11.36 -2.27
N SER A 89 2.88 -10.65 -1.87
CA SER A 89 4.19 -11.25 -1.55
C SER A 89 4.08 -12.25 -0.40
N ILE A 90 3.37 -11.90 0.65
CA ILE A 90 3.19 -12.76 1.83
C ILE A 90 2.36 -14.00 1.45
N TYR A 91 1.23 -13.81 0.78
CA TYR A 91 0.36 -14.93 0.36
C TYR A 91 1.09 -15.90 -0.58
N LEU A 92 1.92 -15.38 -1.50
CA LEU A 92 2.74 -16.25 -2.36
C LEU A 92 3.72 -17.08 -1.51
N SER A 93 4.39 -16.46 -0.53
CA SER A 93 5.38 -17.13 0.32
C SER A 93 4.76 -18.19 1.25
N THR A 94 3.46 -18.06 1.52
CA THR A 94 2.69 -19.00 2.36
C THR A 94 1.82 -19.95 1.52
N ASN A 95 2.05 -19.99 0.21
CA ASN A 95 1.36 -20.88 -0.76
C ASN A 95 -0.15 -20.63 -0.86
N GLN A 96 -0.61 -19.45 -0.50
CA GLN A 96 -2.01 -19.01 -0.66
C GLN A 96 -2.15 -18.31 -2.01
N PHE A 97 -2.11 -19.13 -3.09
CA PHE A 97 -1.99 -18.62 -4.47
C PHE A 97 -3.23 -17.82 -4.93
N PRO A 98 -4.47 -18.23 -4.61
CA PRO A 98 -5.63 -17.43 -4.99
C PRO A 98 -5.59 -16.01 -4.38
N GLU A 99 -5.22 -15.89 -3.12
CA GLU A 99 -5.09 -14.61 -2.41
C GLU A 99 -3.94 -13.79 -3.00
N ALA A 100 -2.82 -14.41 -3.28
CA ALA A 100 -1.67 -13.75 -3.94
C ALA A 100 -2.09 -13.15 -5.29
N ILE A 101 -2.85 -13.89 -6.06
CA ILE A 101 -3.40 -13.44 -7.35
C ILE A 101 -4.36 -12.25 -7.18
N UNK A 102 -4.97 -12.20 -6.24
CA UNK A 102 -5.84 -11.26 -6.08
C UNK A 102 -5.31 -10.02 -5.89
N HIS A 103 -4.61 -10.01 -4.78
CA HIS A 103 -3.91 -8.80 -4.35
C HIS A 103 -2.93 -8.27 -5.42
N ALA A 104 -2.18 -9.14 -6.05
CA ALA A 104 -1.24 -8.72 -7.11
C ALA A 104 -1.96 -8.06 -8.29
N ASN A 105 -3.14 -8.53 -8.67
CA ASN A 105 -3.93 -7.91 -9.74
C ASN A 105 -4.41 -6.50 -9.36
N VAL A 106 -4.90 -6.33 -8.13
CA VAL A 106 -5.31 -5.00 -7.62
C VAL A 106 -4.10 -4.04 -7.65
N ALA A 107 -2.95 -4.51 -7.17
CA ALA A 107 -1.72 -3.70 -7.19
C ALA A 107 -1.34 -3.29 -8.61
N LEU A 108 -1.35 -4.22 -9.57
CA LEU A 108 -1.00 -3.94 -10.98
C LEU A 108 -1.99 -2.98 -11.64
N GLU A 109 -3.27 -3.13 -11.37
CA GLU A 109 -4.31 -2.24 -11.94
C GLU A 109 -4.11 -0.78 -11.53
N LYS A 110 -3.63 -0.56 -10.30
CA LYS A 110 -3.48 0.78 -9.72
C LYS A 110 -2.06 1.33 -9.80
N ALA A 111 -1.08 0.45 -10.02
CA ALA A 111 0.33 0.85 -10.07
C ALA A 111 0.68 1.69 -11.29
N UNK A 112 1.54 2.57 -11.28
CA UNK A 112 2.00 3.35 -12.28
C UNK A 112 3.06 2.60 -13.02
N UNK A 113 3.53 2.94 -13.83
CA UNK A 113 4.49 2.37 -14.60
C UNK A 113 5.83 2.32 -14.01
N ASP A 114 6.21 3.35 -13.28
CA ASP A 114 7.48 3.50 -12.56
C ASP A 114 7.38 3.06 -11.09
N TYR A 115 6.34 2.36 -10.75
CA TYR A 115 6.02 1.92 -9.39
C TYR A 115 7.19 1.17 -8.74
N GLN A 116 7.53 1.59 -7.53
CA GLN A 116 8.40 0.91 -6.60
C GLN A 116 7.78 1.01 -5.19
N ALA A 117 7.63 -0.10 -4.52
CA ALA A 117 6.97 -0.13 -3.22
C ALA A 117 7.77 0.61 -2.14
N VAL A 118 7.06 1.35 -1.31
CA VAL A 118 7.62 2.10 -0.17
C VAL A 118 8.24 1.14 0.86
N PHE A 119 7.66 -0.04 1.03
CA PHE A 119 8.14 -1.02 2.02
C PHE A 119 9.34 -1.83 1.53
N ASN A 120 9.56 -1.92 0.23
CA ASN A 120 10.67 -2.68 -0.36
C ASN A 120 10.88 -2.25 -1.82
N SER A 121 11.95 -1.52 -2.09
CA SER A 121 12.26 -0.96 -3.42
C SER A 121 12.47 -2.01 -4.53
N ARG A 122 12.62 -3.28 -4.20
CA ARG A 122 12.69 -4.38 -5.19
C ARG A 122 11.31 -4.73 -5.75
N VAL A 123 10.24 -4.36 -5.04
CA VAL A 123 8.87 -4.62 -5.47
C VAL A 123 8.44 -3.51 -6.45
N SER A 124 8.24 -3.92 -7.65
CA SER A 124 7.94 -3.06 -8.81
C SER A 124 6.87 -3.72 -9.70
N UNK A 125 6.32 -3.16 -10.71
CA UNK A 125 5.52 -3.67 -11.58
C UNK A 125 5.92 -4.89 -12.06
N ARG A 126 7.44 -5.13 -12.39
CA ARG A 126 8.06 -6.40 -12.81
C ARG A 126 7.92 -7.50 -11.74
N HIS A 127 8.11 -7.13 -10.49
CA HIS A 127 7.98 -8.09 -9.37
C HIS A 127 6.52 -8.57 -9.20
N LEU A 128 5.54 -7.70 -9.40
CA LEU A 128 4.12 -8.08 -9.34
C LEU A 128 3.77 -9.10 -10.44
N HIS A 129 4.26 -8.90 -11.67
CA HIS A 129 4.11 -9.90 -12.73
C HIS A 129 4.79 -11.22 -12.35
N LEU A 130 5.94 -11.17 -11.66
CA LEU A 130 6.63 -12.38 -11.20
C LEU A 130 5.81 -13.14 -10.13
N ILE A 131 5.21 -12.40 -9.19
CA ILE A 131 4.29 -12.98 -8.19
C ILE A 131 3.13 -13.72 -8.90
N LEU A 132 2.49 -13.05 -9.86
CA LEU A 132 1.38 -13.64 -10.63
C LEU A 132 1.85 -14.87 -11.42
N ALA A 133 3.02 -14.78 -12.09
CA ALA A 133 3.55 -15.90 -12.85
C ALA A 133 3.77 -17.14 -11.96
N GLN A 134 4.36 -16.92 -10.78
CA GLN A 134 4.59 -17.99 -9.80
C GLN A 134 3.27 -18.52 -9.24
N ALA A 135 2.36 -17.65 -8.84
CA ALA A 135 1.07 -18.07 -8.28
C ALA A 135 0.24 -18.87 -9.30
N TYR A 136 0.18 -18.43 -10.56
CA TYR A 136 -0.49 -19.17 -11.63
C TYR A 136 0.20 -20.53 -11.90
N PHE A 137 1.55 -20.55 -11.92
CA PHE A 137 2.30 -21.79 -12.11
C PHE A 137 1.96 -22.83 -11.05
N TYR A 138 2.02 -22.43 -9.76
CA TYR A 138 1.74 -23.35 -8.65
C TYR A 138 0.24 -23.71 -8.55
N SER A 139 -0.64 -22.91 -9.14
CA SER A 139 -2.07 -23.24 -9.29
C SER A 139 -2.35 -24.13 -10.50
N GLY A 140 -1.34 -24.45 -11.33
CA GLY A 140 -1.48 -25.26 -12.52
C GLY A 140 -1.97 -24.52 -13.76
N ASP A 141 -2.13 -23.20 -13.69
CA ASP A 141 -2.55 -22.36 -14.84
C ASP A 141 -1.29 -21.88 -15.61
N PHE A 142 -0.70 -22.80 -16.37
CA PHE A 142 0.54 -22.55 -17.11
C PHE A 142 0.37 -21.48 -18.20
N ASN A 143 -0.83 -21.38 -18.77
CA ASN A 143 -1.13 -20.36 -19.79
C ASN A 143 -1.03 -18.95 -19.20
N LYS A 144 -1.73 -18.70 -18.09
CA LYS A 144 -1.66 -17.38 -17.40
C LYS A 144 -0.26 -17.10 -16.85
N SER A 145 0.45 -18.14 -16.39
CA SER A 145 1.85 -17.99 -15.97
C SER A 145 2.72 -17.49 -17.12
N ASN A 146 2.60 -18.10 -18.31
CA ASN A 146 3.29 -17.67 -19.54
C ASN A 146 2.91 -16.24 -19.93
N ASP A 147 1.63 -15.86 -19.80
CA ASP A 147 1.18 -14.48 -20.05
C ASP A 147 1.96 -13.48 -19.20
N GLN A 148 2.15 -13.79 -17.92
CA GLN A 148 2.90 -12.92 -17.02
C GLN A 148 4.41 -12.90 -17.34
N ILE A 149 4.98 -14.02 -17.73
CA ILE A 149 6.39 -14.10 -18.18
C ILE A 149 6.58 -13.18 -19.40
N ARG A 150 5.65 -13.19 -20.36
CA ARG A 150 5.70 -12.32 -21.54
C ARG A 150 5.81 -10.82 -21.15
N GLN A 151 5.11 -10.40 -20.10
CA GLN A 151 5.20 -9.02 -19.60
C GLN A 151 6.59 -8.71 -19.01
N ILE A 152 7.21 -9.70 -18.33
CA ILE A 152 8.53 -9.52 -17.69
C ILE A 152 9.65 -9.44 -18.73
N VAL A 153 9.63 -10.35 -19.73
CA VAL A 153 10.74 -10.47 -20.70
C VAL A 153 10.52 -9.65 -21.97
N ASN A 154 9.35 -9.05 -22.11
CA ASN A 154 8.94 -8.21 -23.26
C ASN A 154 9.15 -8.93 -24.61
N ARG A 155 8.81 -10.21 -24.67
CA ARG A 155 8.88 -11.01 -25.90
C ARG A 155 7.87 -12.16 -25.84
N ASN A 156 7.44 -12.61 -27.01
CA ASN A 156 6.49 -13.71 -27.10
C ASN A 156 7.18 -15.04 -26.77
N VAL A 157 6.80 -15.62 -25.64
CA VAL A 157 7.27 -16.93 -25.18
C VAL A 157 6.07 -17.79 -24.80
N ASP A 158 6.19 -19.10 -25.03
CA ASP A 158 5.19 -20.09 -24.62
C ASP A 158 5.95 -21.34 -24.17
N LEU A 159 6.28 -21.34 -22.89
CA LEU A 159 7.17 -22.35 -22.30
C LEU A 159 6.33 -23.52 -21.75
N PRO A 160 6.72 -24.78 -22.07
CA PRO A 160 6.12 -25.93 -21.40
C PRO A 160 6.48 -25.92 -19.90
N PRO A 161 5.73 -26.65 -19.05
CA PRO A 161 5.86 -26.51 -17.58
C PRO A 161 7.30 -26.63 -17.06
N ASP A 162 8.11 -27.57 -17.57
CA ASP A 162 9.49 -27.75 -17.11
C ASP A 162 10.39 -26.56 -17.44
N ALA A 163 10.24 -25.97 -18.62
CA ALA A 163 11.00 -24.79 -19.04
C ALA A 163 10.49 -23.55 -18.30
N LEU A 164 9.18 -23.48 -18.09
CA LEU A 164 8.53 -22.39 -17.34
C LEU A 164 9.03 -22.38 -15.89
N ALA A 165 9.10 -23.54 -15.22
CA ALA A 165 9.66 -23.65 -13.86
C ALA A 165 11.10 -23.11 -13.77
N LYS A 166 11.95 -23.47 -14.75
CA LYS A 166 13.34 -22.99 -14.81
C LYS A 166 13.42 -21.48 -15.03
N GLU A 167 12.57 -20.95 -15.90
CA GLU A 167 12.53 -19.51 -16.17
C GLU A 167 12.06 -18.72 -14.95
N LEU A 168 11.01 -19.20 -14.25
CA LEU A 168 10.54 -18.59 -13.00
C LEU A 168 11.66 -18.54 -11.95
N GLN A 169 12.40 -19.65 -11.79
CA GLN A 169 13.54 -19.72 -10.87
C GLN A 169 14.65 -18.73 -11.25
N ARG A 170 14.91 -18.56 -12.56
CA ARG A 170 15.89 -17.58 -13.08
C ARG A 170 15.46 -16.15 -12.80
N LEU A 171 14.18 -15.85 -13.01
CA LEU A 171 13.62 -14.49 -12.85
C LEU A 171 13.49 -14.07 -11.37
N ALA A 172 13.42 -15.03 -10.45
CA ALA A 172 13.30 -14.80 -9.00
C ALA A 172 14.65 -14.49 -8.30
N ARG A 173 15.79 -14.61 -8.99
CA ARG A 173 17.14 -14.30 -8.47
C ARG A 173 17.44 -12.80 -8.57
#